data_05ce6d3f15ea47d9bd5327a75d1e5075
#
_entry.id   05ce6d3f15ea47d9bd5327a75d1e5075
#
_cell.length_a   1.000
_cell.length_b   1.000
_cell.length_c   1.000
_cell.angle_alpha   90.00
_cell.angle_beta   90.00
_cell.angle_gamma   90.00
#
_symmetry.space_group_name_H-M   'P 1'
#
loop_
_entity.id
_entity.type
_entity.pdbx_description
1 polymer ?
#
loop_
_entity_poly.entity_id
_entity_poly.type
_entity_poly.pdbx_seq_one_letter_code
_entity_poly.pdbx_strand_id
1 'polypeptide(L)'
;MGEPLLNYANVLKSIERITAKDGLNMAPKRITVSTAGIAKMIRKLGDDEVRFNLALSLHAANDEKRNTIMPINEQNTLKALADALKYYFTKTKNPVTYEYIIFNDFNDTLQDAAELVKFCRHIPCKVNIIEYNPIIFADFQNADTDRTDEFAAYLRKHNINTNIRRSRGKDIDAACGQLAVKG
;
A
#
# COMPACT_ATOMS: atom_id res chain seq x y z
N MET A 1 7.47 12.39 1.04
CA MET A 1 6.05 12.47 1.44
C MET A 1 5.93 11.99 2.88
N GLY A 2 5.10 12.62 3.70
CA GLY A 2 4.91 12.24 5.10
C GLY A 2 3.92 11.08 5.28
N GLU A 3 3.95 10.44 6.46
CA GLU A 3 2.98 9.42 6.86
C GLU A 3 1.70 10.10 7.39
N PRO A 4 0.55 9.96 6.69
CA PRO A 4 -0.67 10.67 7.06
C PRO A 4 -1.22 10.25 8.43
N LEU A 5 -1.01 9.02 8.84
CA LEU A 5 -1.51 8.53 10.14
C LEU A 5 -0.72 9.10 11.33
N LEU A 6 0.45 9.71 11.12
CA LEU A 6 1.14 10.51 12.14
C LEU A 6 0.52 11.90 12.32
N ASN A 7 -0.22 12.39 11.30
CA ASN A 7 -0.97 13.64 11.35
C ASN A 7 -2.48 13.41 11.34
N TYR A 8 -2.91 12.39 12.07
CA TYR A 8 -4.23 11.80 12.03
C TYR A 8 -5.38 12.82 12.10
N ALA A 9 -5.37 13.68 13.12
CA ALA A 9 -6.44 14.65 13.35
C ALA A 9 -6.64 15.61 12.17
N ASN A 10 -5.54 16.13 11.61
CA ASN A 10 -5.61 17.05 10.48
C ASN A 10 -6.03 16.34 9.18
N VAL A 11 -5.60 15.08 8.99
CA VAL A 11 -6.03 14.27 7.85
C VAL A 11 -7.54 14.04 7.91
N LEU A 12 -8.10 13.63 9.04
CA LEU A 12 -9.54 13.44 9.20
C LEU A 12 -10.31 14.75 8.98
N LYS A 13 -9.85 15.85 9.58
CA LYS A 13 -10.47 17.18 9.41
C LYS A 13 -10.45 17.62 7.94
N SER A 14 -9.38 17.34 7.21
CA SER A 14 -9.29 17.64 5.78
C SER A 14 -10.30 16.81 4.97
N ILE A 15 -10.41 15.50 5.27
CA ILE A 15 -11.36 14.61 4.62
C ILE A 15 -12.81 15.05 4.93
N GLU A 16 -13.10 15.39 6.17
CA GLU A 16 -14.39 15.94 6.58
C GLU A 16 -14.75 17.17 5.74
N ARG A 17 -13.82 18.12 5.59
CA ARG A 17 -14.04 19.32 4.77
C ARG A 17 -14.24 19.00 3.29
N ILE A 18 -13.49 18.04 2.73
CA ILE A 18 -13.63 17.61 1.34
C ILE A 18 -14.99 16.95 1.11
N THR A 19 -15.48 16.18 2.07
CA THR A 19 -16.74 15.41 1.93
C THR A 19 -17.98 16.18 2.38
N ALA A 20 -17.82 17.31 3.09
CA ALA A 20 -18.93 18.14 3.57
C ALA A 20 -19.75 18.68 2.40
N LYS A 21 -21.07 18.82 2.61
CA LYS A 21 -22.01 19.36 1.61
C LYS A 21 -21.69 20.80 1.20
N ASP A 22 -21.20 21.60 2.14
CA ASP A 22 -20.73 22.98 1.96
C ASP A 22 -19.24 23.06 1.58
N GLY A 23 -18.56 21.90 1.42
CA GLY A 23 -17.20 21.75 0.92
C GLY A 23 -17.18 21.32 -0.55
N LEU A 24 -16.33 20.33 -0.88
CA LEU A 24 -16.27 19.78 -2.25
C LEU A 24 -17.37 18.73 -2.52
N ASN A 25 -18.12 18.34 -1.52
CA ASN A 25 -19.19 17.33 -1.59
C ASN A 25 -18.73 16.01 -2.26
N MET A 26 -17.46 15.64 -2.04
CA MET A 26 -16.89 14.43 -2.63
C MET A 26 -17.32 13.20 -1.84
N ALA A 27 -17.76 12.15 -2.53
CA ALA A 27 -18.10 10.91 -1.86
C ALA A 27 -16.85 10.29 -1.18
N PRO A 28 -16.92 9.89 0.10
CA PRO A 28 -15.76 9.33 0.83
C PRO A 28 -15.06 8.19 0.09
N LYS A 29 -15.79 7.35 -0.62
CA LYS A 29 -15.25 6.25 -1.44
C LYS A 29 -14.35 6.69 -2.61
N ARG A 30 -14.31 7.97 -2.94
CA ARG A 30 -13.38 8.54 -3.93
C ARG A 30 -12.06 8.99 -3.30
N ILE A 31 -11.95 8.95 -1.98
CA ILE A 31 -10.75 9.31 -1.23
C ILE A 31 -10.05 8.03 -0.82
N THR A 32 -8.74 7.97 -1.00
CA THR A 32 -7.88 6.90 -0.49
C THR A 32 -6.78 7.50 0.37
N VAL A 33 -6.68 7.04 1.60
CA VAL A 33 -5.55 7.34 2.49
C VAL A 33 -4.54 6.20 2.37
N SER A 34 -3.31 6.55 2.01
CA SER A 34 -2.20 5.60 1.95
C SER A 34 -1.36 5.70 3.22
N THR A 35 -0.92 4.57 3.75
CA THR A 35 -0.09 4.49 4.97
C THR A 35 1.04 3.50 4.79
N ALA A 36 2.19 3.80 5.40
CA ALA A 36 3.30 2.85 5.53
C ALA A 36 3.00 1.71 6.53
N GLY A 37 1.92 1.83 7.32
CA GLY A 37 1.46 0.78 8.20
C GLY A 37 1.79 1.02 9.67
N ILE A 38 1.04 1.90 10.33
CA ILE A 38 1.07 2.08 11.78
C ILE A 38 -0.10 1.31 12.37
N ALA A 39 0.16 0.10 12.88
CA ALA A 39 -0.88 -0.84 13.33
C ALA A 39 -1.86 -0.22 14.34
N LYS A 40 -1.36 0.53 15.33
CA LYS A 40 -2.20 1.25 16.30
C LYS A 40 -3.16 2.23 15.62
N MET A 41 -2.70 2.96 14.60
CA MET A 41 -3.51 3.96 13.91
C MET A 41 -4.50 3.33 12.92
N ILE A 42 -4.14 2.18 12.33
CA ILE A 42 -5.09 1.39 11.52
C ILE A 42 -6.26 0.90 12.39
N ARG A 43 -5.99 0.45 13.63
CA ARG A 43 -7.05 0.10 14.57
C ARG A 43 -7.94 1.31 14.89
N LYS A 44 -7.31 2.49 15.13
CA LYS A 44 -8.05 3.73 15.37
C LYS A 44 -8.95 4.13 14.20
N LEU A 45 -8.54 3.93 12.95
CA LEU A 45 -9.42 4.11 11.79
C LEU A 45 -10.65 3.17 11.86
N GLY A 46 -10.48 1.97 12.41
CA GLY A 46 -11.59 1.07 12.67
C GLY A 46 -12.53 1.60 13.76
N ASP A 47 -11.99 2.11 14.86
CA ASP A 47 -12.79 2.68 15.97
C ASP A 47 -13.61 3.89 15.48
N ASP A 48 -13.02 4.73 14.63
CA ASP A 48 -13.66 5.91 14.05
C ASP A 48 -14.57 5.56 12.84
N GLU A 49 -14.71 4.27 12.50
CA GLU A 49 -15.58 3.75 11.43
C GLU A 49 -15.48 4.53 10.12
N VAL A 50 -14.25 4.83 9.69
CA VAL A 50 -13.99 5.68 8.54
C VAL A 50 -14.60 5.13 7.24
N ARG A 51 -15.05 6.03 6.36
CA ARG A 51 -15.76 5.69 5.11
C ARG A 51 -14.90 5.78 3.86
N PHE A 52 -13.72 6.40 3.94
CA PHE A 52 -12.76 6.47 2.84
C PHE A 52 -12.02 5.13 2.65
N ASN A 53 -11.33 4.99 1.54
CA ASN A 53 -10.53 3.79 1.26
C ASN A 53 -9.17 3.86 1.97
N LEU A 54 -8.69 2.71 2.40
CA LEU A 54 -7.35 2.56 2.97
C LEU A 54 -6.45 1.82 1.99
N ALA A 55 -5.24 2.36 1.76
CA ALA A 55 -4.16 1.68 1.06
C ALA A 55 -2.98 1.47 2.00
N LEU A 56 -2.46 0.25 2.06
CA LEU A 56 -1.26 -0.09 2.81
C LEU A 56 -0.09 -0.26 1.85
N SER A 57 0.95 0.56 2.02
CA SER A 57 2.26 0.36 1.40
C SER A 57 2.91 -0.87 2.03
N LEU A 58 2.68 -2.04 1.41
CA LEU A 58 3.13 -3.32 1.95
C LEU A 58 4.56 -3.65 1.49
N HIS A 59 4.78 -3.65 0.18
CA HIS A 59 6.02 -3.84 -0.58
C HIS A 59 6.78 -5.16 -0.33
N ALA A 60 6.53 -5.85 0.78
CA ALA A 60 6.97 -7.22 1.03
C ALA A 60 6.02 -7.90 2.02
N ALA A 61 5.76 -9.20 1.84
CA ALA A 61 4.95 -10.03 2.75
C ALA A 61 5.83 -10.95 3.62
N ASN A 62 7.07 -10.56 3.81
CA ASN A 62 8.09 -11.17 4.65
C ASN A 62 8.73 -10.07 5.50
N ASP A 63 8.82 -10.28 6.83
CA ASP A 63 9.28 -9.22 7.75
C ASP A 63 10.76 -8.86 7.51
N GLU A 64 11.63 -9.80 7.16
CA GLU A 64 13.06 -9.52 6.88
C GLU A 64 13.18 -8.59 5.67
N LYS A 65 12.54 -8.94 4.56
CA LYS A 65 12.54 -8.09 3.36
C LYS A 65 11.87 -6.75 3.63
N ARG A 66 10.76 -6.75 4.38
CA ARG A 66 10.06 -5.51 4.68
C ARG A 66 10.87 -4.58 5.57
N ASN A 67 11.61 -5.10 6.54
CA ASN A 67 12.52 -4.31 7.39
C ASN A 67 13.61 -3.62 6.57
N THR A 68 14.11 -4.27 5.50
CA THR A 68 15.14 -3.71 4.62
C THR A 68 14.67 -2.44 3.90
N ILE A 69 13.42 -2.41 3.46
CA ILE A 69 12.87 -1.31 2.63
C ILE A 69 11.95 -0.36 3.40
N MET A 70 11.46 -0.79 4.56
CA MET A 70 10.52 -0.05 5.39
C MET A 70 10.86 -0.19 6.87
N PRO A 71 11.76 0.63 7.43
CA PRO A 71 12.18 0.54 8.84
C PRO A 71 11.04 0.60 9.85
N ILE A 72 9.92 1.21 9.49
CA ILE A 72 8.69 1.24 10.33
C ILE A 72 8.17 -0.16 10.67
N ASN A 73 8.55 -1.18 9.88
CA ASN A 73 8.12 -2.57 10.11
C ASN A 73 8.70 -3.16 11.39
N GLU A 74 9.86 -2.71 11.86
CA GLU A 74 10.45 -3.16 13.12
C GLU A 74 9.49 -2.97 14.31
N GLN A 75 8.71 -1.90 14.28
CA GLN A 75 7.70 -1.58 15.30
C GLN A 75 6.29 -2.03 14.90
N ASN A 76 6.06 -2.35 13.63
CA ASN A 76 4.75 -2.71 13.07
C ASN A 76 4.89 -3.94 12.18
N THR A 77 5.21 -5.09 12.78
CA THR A 77 5.40 -6.35 12.06
C THR A 77 4.19 -6.74 11.22
N LEU A 78 4.40 -7.57 10.21
CA LEU A 78 3.31 -8.09 9.37
C LEU A 78 2.20 -8.75 10.21
N LYS A 79 2.56 -9.42 11.32
CA LYS A 79 1.56 -9.97 12.24
C LYS A 79 0.72 -8.87 12.89
N ALA A 80 1.36 -7.81 13.40
CA ALA A 80 0.66 -6.68 14.02
C ALA A 80 -0.24 -5.96 13.02
N LEU A 81 0.24 -5.79 11.78
CA LEU A 81 -0.54 -5.21 10.70
C LEU A 81 -1.75 -6.09 10.33
N ALA A 82 -1.56 -7.40 10.19
CA ALA A 82 -2.66 -8.33 9.90
C ALA A 82 -3.75 -8.27 10.97
N ASP A 83 -3.37 -8.25 12.25
CA ASP A 83 -4.32 -8.15 13.37
C ASP A 83 -5.04 -6.78 13.39
N ALA A 84 -4.34 -5.69 13.08
CA ALA A 84 -4.93 -4.35 12.98
C ALA A 84 -5.91 -4.25 11.79
N LEU A 85 -5.54 -4.82 10.65
CA LEU A 85 -6.37 -4.84 9.43
C LEU A 85 -7.63 -5.69 9.60
N LYS A 86 -7.54 -6.85 10.29
CA LYS A 86 -8.71 -7.65 10.65
C LYS A 86 -9.67 -6.84 11.52
N TYR A 87 -9.14 -6.16 12.52
CA TYR A 87 -9.95 -5.29 13.38
C TYR A 87 -10.62 -4.17 12.58
N TYR A 88 -9.84 -3.44 11.76
CA TYR A 88 -10.34 -2.40 10.87
C TYR A 88 -11.49 -2.92 9.98
N PHE A 89 -11.29 -4.08 9.33
CA PHE A 89 -12.31 -4.67 8.47
C PHE A 89 -13.56 -5.10 9.25
N THR A 90 -13.39 -5.60 10.48
CA THR A 90 -14.53 -5.97 11.35
C THR A 90 -15.44 -4.77 11.61
N LYS A 91 -14.86 -3.59 11.79
CA LYS A 91 -15.57 -2.33 12.06
C LYS A 91 -16.14 -1.67 10.82
N THR A 92 -15.31 -1.49 9.80
CA THR A 92 -15.66 -0.66 8.63
C THR A 92 -16.30 -1.43 7.47
N LYS A 93 -16.07 -2.75 7.40
CA LYS A 93 -16.37 -3.61 6.23
C LYS A 93 -15.71 -3.13 4.92
N ASN A 94 -14.77 -2.20 4.99
CA ASN A 94 -14.04 -1.69 3.82
C ASN A 94 -12.85 -2.60 3.49
N PRO A 95 -12.76 -3.11 2.26
CA PRO A 95 -11.56 -3.82 1.80
C PRO A 95 -10.37 -2.86 1.75
N VAL A 96 -9.17 -3.42 1.84
CA VAL A 96 -7.92 -2.65 1.80
C VAL A 96 -7.21 -2.87 0.48
N THR A 97 -6.51 -1.83 0.00
CA THR A 97 -5.60 -1.97 -1.13
C THR A 97 -4.18 -2.19 -0.60
N TYR A 98 -3.50 -3.23 -1.07
CA TYR A 98 -2.06 -3.39 -0.84
C TYR A 98 -1.30 -2.83 -2.03
N GLU A 99 -0.42 -1.87 -1.77
CA GLU A 99 0.52 -1.34 -2.74
C GLU A 99 1.82 -2.13 -2.61
N TYR A 100 2.30 -2.70 -3.72
CA TYR A 100 3.45 -3.59 -3.76
C TYR A 100 4.38 -3.15 -4.89
N ILE A 101 5.44 -2.42 -4.54
CA ILE A 101 6.51 -2.10 -5.49
C ILE A 101 7.31 -3.38 -5.71
N ILE A 102 7.49 -3.78 -6.97
CA ILE A 102 8.24 -4.97 -7.32
C ILE A 102 9.67 -4.56 -7.74
N PHE A 103 10.66 -5.19 -7.10
CA PHE A 103 12.09 -4.96 -7.33
C PHE A 103 12.75 -6.22 -7.86
N ASN A 104 13.61 -6.07 -8.85
CA ASN A 104 14.35 -7.19 -9.41
C ASN A 104 15.20 -7.91 -8.38
N ASP A 105 15.16 -9.25 -8.39
CA ASP A 105 15.93 -10.16 -7.53
C ASP A 105 15.81 -9.88 -6.02
N PHE A 106 14.76 -9.15 -5.61
CA PHE A 106 14.51 -8.86 -4.20
C PHE A 106 13.17 -9.41 -3.70
N ASN A 107 12.07 -9.02 -4.33
CA ASN A 107 10.72 -9.39 -3.90
C ASN A 107 9.81 -9.83 -5.07
N ASP A 108 10.40 -10.28 -6.16
CA ASP A 108 9.76 -10.62 -7.43
C ASP A 108 9.65 -12.12 -7.70
N THR A 109 9.97 -12.95 -6.71
CA THR A 109 9.93 -14.41 -6.87
C THR A 109 8.52 -14.98 -6.63
N LEU A 110 8.28 -16.20 -7.13
CA LEU A 110 7.03 -16.92 -6.83
C LEU A 110 6.86 -17.25 -5.34
N GLN A 111 7.97 -17.36 -4.59
CA GLN A 111 7.92 -17.49 -3.14
C GLN A 111 7.34 -16.22 -2.50
N ASP A 112 7.80 -15.04 -2.94
CA ASP A 112 7.26 -13.76 -2.49
C ASP A 112 5.77 -13.61 -2.84
N ALA A 113 5.39 -14.06 -4.03
CA ALA A 113 3.98 -14.11 -4.43
C ALA A 113 3.15 -15.02 -3.51
N ALA A 114 3.67 -16.19 -3.13
CA ALA A 114 3.00 -17.11 -2.22
C ALA A 114 2.85 -16.53 -0.81
N GLU A 115 3.86 -15.82 -0.31
CA GLU A 115 3.80 -15.10 0.98
C GLU A 115 2.77 -13.97 0.93
N LEU A 116 2.73 -13.22 -0.16
CA LEU A 116 1.72 -12.19 -0.38
C LEU A 116 0.29 -12.76 -0.43
N VAL A 117 0.09 -13.89 -1.11
CA VAL A 117 -1.20 -14.60 -1.09
C VAL A 117 -1.62 -14.96 0.33
N LYS A 118 -0.71 -15.48 1.17
CA LYS A 118 -1.00 -15.79 2.57
C LYS A 118 -1.45 -14.53 3.33
N PHE A 119 -0.74 -13.42 3.12
CA PHE A 119 -1.09 -12.16 3.78
C PHE A 119 -2.45 -11.62 3.29
N CYS A 120 -2.74 -11.70 2.00
CA CYS A 120 -4.02 -11.28 1.42
C CYS A 120 -5.24 -12.05 1.96
N ARG A 121 -5.05 -13.26 2.47
CA ARG A 121 -6.15 -14.07 3.04
C ARG A 121 -6.68 -13.56 4.37
N HIS A 122 -6.01 -12.59 5.00
CA HIS A 122 -6.45 -12.06 6.29
C HIS A 122 -7.73 -11.25 6.22
N ILE A 123 -7.93 -10.50 5.13
CA ILE A 123 -9.11 -9.68 4.87
C ILE A 123 -9.37 -9.56 3.36
N PRO A 124 -10.59 -9.20 2.92
CA PRO A 124 -10.84 -8.82 1.54
C PRO A 124 -9.94 -7.66 1.12
N CYS A 125 -9.20 -7.85 0.03
CA CYS A 125 -8.24 -6.87 -0.45
C CYS A 125 -8.13 -6.87 -1.97
N LYS A 126 -7.43 -5.88 -2.49
CA LYS A 126 -6.86 -5.87 -3.84
C LYS A 126 -5.37 -5.55 -3.74
N VAL A 127 -4.61 -5.96 -4.73
CA VAL A 127 -3.17 -5.70 -4.83
C VAL A 127 -2.91 -4.83 -6.06
N ASN A 128 -2.19 -3.74 -5.88
CA ASN A 128 -1.59 -2.99 -6.96
C ASN A 128 -0.09 -3.30 -6.98
N ILE A 129 0.36 -4.00 -7.99
CA ILE A 129 1.78 -4.16 -8.28
C ILE A 129 2.25 -2.89 -8.98
N ILE A 130 3.29 -2.27 -8.47
CA ILE A 130 3.82 -1.00 -8.96
C ILE A 130 5.22 -1.26 -9.51
N GLU A 131 5.46 -0.90 -10.77
CA GLU A 131 6.82 -0.88 -11.31
C GLU A 131 7.67 0.12 -10.52
N TYR A 132 8.87 -0.32 -10.14
CA TYR A 132 9.82 0.56 -9.47
C TYR A 132 10.30 1.66 -10.42
N ASN A 133 10.38 2.88 -9.93
CA ASN A 133 11.01 3.98 -10.64
C ASN A 133 12.34 4.27 -9.95
N PRO A 134 13.49 4.06 -10.63
CA PRO A 134 14.79 4.29 -10.04
C PRO A 134 14.93 5.68 -9.44
N ILE A 135 15.50 5.75 -8.25
CA ILE A 135 15.85 6.99 -7.57
C ILE A 135 17.34 7.00 -7.27
N ILE A 136 17.95 8.18 -7.21
CA ILE A 136 19.42 8.39 -7.14
C ILE A 136 20.07 7.72 -5.92
N PHE A 137 19.30 7.44 -4.85
CA PHE A 137 19.82 6.96 -3.57
C PHE A 137 19.44 5.50 -3.24
N ALA A 138 18.97 4.72 -4.20
CA ALA A 138 18.60 3.32 -3.97
C ALA A 138 19.14 2.43 -5.07
N ASP A 139 19.83 1.36 -4.69
CA ASP A 139 20.46 0.39 -5.60
C ASP A 139 19.48 -0.65 -6.17
N PHE A 140 18.17 -0.43 -6.02
CA PHE A 140 17.15 -1.33 -6.58
C PHE A 140 16.98 -1.12 -8.07
N GLN A 141 16.63 -2.20 -8.76
CA GLN A 141 16.32 -2.20 -10.17
C GLN A 141 14.86 -2.63 -10.41
N ASN A 142 14.32 -2.22 -11.56
CA ASN A 142 13.01 -2.71 -12.00
C ASN A 142 13.05 -4.21 -12.22
N ALA A 143 12.02 -4.89 -11.71
CA ALA A 143 11.78 -6.26 -12.10
C ALA A 143 11.49 -6.37 -13.61
N ASP A 144 11.89 -7.48 -14.19
CA ASP A 144 11.56 -7.80 -15.58
C ASP A 144 10.03 -7.84 -15.76
N THR A 145 9.60 -7.43 -16.96
CA THR A 145 8.19 -7.43 -17.33
C THR A 145 7.59 -8.84 -17.22
N ASP A 146 8.30 -9.85 -17.72
CA ASP A 146 7.82 -11.24 -17.70
C ASP A 146 7.69 -11.77 -16.27
N ARG A 147 8.65 -11.47 -15.40
CA ARG A 147 8.57 -11.79 -13.96
C ARG A 147 7.41 -11.08 -13.26
N THR A 148 7.20 -9.80 -13.58
CA THR A 148 6.09 -9.01 -13.04
C THR A 148 4.74 -9.60 -13.47
N ASP A 149 4.61 -10.00 -14.73
CA ASP A 149 3.40 -10.60 -15.27
C ASP A 149 3.15 -12.00 -14.68
N GLU A 150 4.20 -12.81 -14.49
CA GLU A 150 4.13 -14.11 -13.82
C GLU A 150 3.70 -13.97 -12.35
N PHE A 151 4.31 -13.04 -11.62
CA PHE A 151 3.94 -12.71 -10.24
C PHE A 151 2.46 -12.33 -10.14
N ALA A 152 1.99 -11.43 -11.02
CA ALA A 152 0.59 -11.03 -11.06
C ALA A 152 -0.35 -12.18 -11.45
N ALA A 153 0.05 -13.04 -12.39
CA ALA A 153 -0.71 -14.21 -12.77
C ALA A 153 -0.85 -15.20 -11.62
N TYR A 154 0.22 -15.38 -10.82
CA TYR A 154 0.19 -16.22 -9.63
C TYR A 154 -0.84 -15.70 -8.61
N LEU A 155 -0.87 -14.39 -8.33
CA LEU A 155 -1.85 -13.79 -7.42
C LEU A 155 -3.29 -13.99 -7.92
N ARG A 156 -3.52 -13.73 -9.22
CA ARG A 156 -4.84 -13.91 -9.86
C ARG A 156 -5.31 -15.36 -9.82
N LYS A 157 -4.42 -16.32 -10.05
CA LYS A 157 -4.71 -17.77 -9.91
C LYS A 157 -5.19 -18.13 -8.51
N HIS A 158 -4.78 -17.38 -7.49
CA HIS A 158 -5.21 -17.54 -6.10
C HIS A 158 -6.39 -16.63 -5.72
N ASN A 159 -7.14 -16.12 -6.72
CA ASN A 159 -8.32 -15.26 -6.57
C ASN A 159 -8.03 -13.92 -5.87
N ILE A 160 -6.80 -13.40 -5.96
CA ILE A 160 -6.49 -12.05 -5.50
C ILE A 160 -6.72 -11.07 -6.65
N ASN A 161 -7.58 -10.07 -6.43
CA ASN A 161 -7.79 -8.99 -7.39
C ASN A 161 -6.49 -8.17 -7.53
N THR A 162 -5.84 -8.28 -8.69
CA THR A 162 -4.49 -7.76 -8.91
C THR A 162 -4.42 -6.89 -10.16
N ASN A 163 -3.93 -5.67 -9.98
CA ASN A 163 -3.63 -4.74 -11.06
C ASN A 163 -2.12 -4.48 -11.13
N ILE A 164 -1.58 -4.37 -12.35
CA ILE A 164 -0.22 -3.88 -12.58
C ILE A 164 -0.32 -2.39 -12.95
N ARG A 165 0.32 -1.55 -12.16
CA ARG A 165 0.45 -0.12 -12.44
C ARG A 165 1.79 0.13 -13.11
N ARG A 166 1.76 0.18 -14.44
CA ARG A 166 2.93 0.53 -15.24
C ARG A 166 3.17 2.03 -15.17
N SER A 167 4.40 2.43 -14.93
CA SER A 167 4.77 3.84 -14.84
C SER A 167 4.64 4.54 -16.18
N ARG A 168 3.98 5.69 -16.16
CA ARG A 168 3.91 6.63 -17.30
C ARG A 168 4.80 7.84 -17.00
N GLY A 169 5.42 8.43 -18.02
CA GLY A 169 6.28 9.59 -17.86
C GLY A 169 7.66 9.25 -17.29
N LYS A 170 8.20 8.06 -17.60
CA LYS A 170 9.58 7.66 -17.25
C LYS A 170 10.63 8.60 -17.86
N ASP A 171 10.27 9.24 -18.95
CA ASP A 171 11.09 10.17 -19.74
C ASP A 171 11.24 11.57 -19.11
N ILE A 172 10.35 11.90 -18.16
CA ILE A 172 10.31 13.24 -17.52
C ILE A 172 10.45 13.17 -15.99
N ASP A 173 10.91 12.05 -15.42
CA ASP A 173 11.04 11.83 -13.97
C ASP A 173 9.76 12.16 -13.15
N ALA A 174 8.59 12.00 -13.75
CA ALA A 174 7.30 12.37 -13.14
C ALA A 174 6.65 11.24 -12.36
N ALA A 175 7.33 10.10 -12.20
CA ALA A 175 6.78 8.98 -11.47
C ALA A 175 6.85 9.18 -9.95
N CYS A 176 6.02 8.43 -9.23
CA CYS A 176 5.94 8.51 -7.77
C CYS A 176 7.31 8.26 -7.13
N GLY A 177 7.74 9.19 -6.27
CA GLY A 177 9.05 9.16 -5.60
C GLY A 177 10.15 9.97 -6.28
N GLN A 178 10.07 10.23 -7.58
CA GLN A 178 11.11 10.96 -8.32
C GLN A 178 11.08 12.48 -8.09
N LEU A 179 9.89 13.06 -7.87
CA LEU A 179 9.74 14.51 -7.64
C LEU A 179 10.22 14.98 -6.26
N ALA A 180 10.42 14.08 -5.30
CA ALA A 180 10.84 14.45 -3.95
C ALA A 180 12.33 14.82 -3.82
N VAL A 181 13.12 14.66 -4.88
CA VAL A 181 14.59 14.72 -4.86
C VAL A 181 15.15 15.96 -5.58
N LYS A 182 14.30 16.74 -6.22
CA LYS A 182 14.70 17.98 -6.93
C LYS A 182 14.36 19.20 -6.05
N GLY A 183 15.00 19.29 -4.90
CA GLY A 183 14.94 20.43 -4.01
C GLY A 183 16.30 20.73 -3.43
#